data_eeed2e6516d9de56b73adc1fa15e8671
#
_entry.id   eeed2e6516d9de56b73adc1fa15e8671
#
_cell.length_a   1.000
_cell.length_b   1.000
_cell.length_c   1.000
_cell.angle_alpha   90.00
_cell.angle_beta   90.00
_cell.angle_gamma   90.00
#
_symmetry.space_group_name_H-M   'P 1'
#
loop_
_entity.id
_entity.type
_entity.pdbx_description
1 polymer ?
#
loop_
_entity_poly.entity_id
_entity_poly.type
_entity_poly.pdbx_seq_one_letter_code
_entity_poly.pdbx_strand_id
1 'polypeptide(L)'
;MNTFNRFFLLTLLSCVSIASFSQETKHVIIISIDGLRPDFYREDHWPTPTLHKLVKEGVSADGVRGVFPSVTYPSHTTILTGAMPARHGIYYNSPFEPMGATGKWYWESNGIKVPTLWEAARQAGLTTASVYWPVSVGAKVDYNIPEIWTLDKTKERTSPQRELSTPLGLYEEIEKEATGKLNAEKLNSDYASADENGSRMVAYLIKKYKPNLLTFHIFSVDHAEHADGRDGEHVRQSLAGADHAVNNILEAIVQAGIKENTTVIVTGDHGFVDIHSSLAPNVWLAKEGLYIKNGDQVVWKAQFHTSGAAAFLMLKDKDDKTTLTKVRNLLNDLPAQQRKLFRVVERSELDRIGTDPNVALALAPIEGIAMSNALTGEVLRPASGGTHGFFPDFAHIQTGFIAAGGNVQKGKTITLMGLEDIAPLVARLLNLNFTAPDGILYPGILKK
;
A
#
# COMPACT_ATOMS: atom_id res chain seq x y z
N MET A 1 -44.10 31.73 -74.77
CA MET A 1 -42.88 32.29 -74.29
C MET A 1 -42.90 32.07 -72.79
N ASN A 2 -42.30 30.94 -72.29
CA ASN A 2 -42.35 30.52 -70.91
C ASN A 2 -40.91 30.59 -70.32
N THR A 3 -40.74 31.43 -69.30
CA THR A 3 -39.55 31.55 -68.52
C THR A 3 -39.60 30.57 -67.30
N PHE A 4 -38.75 29.59 -67.30
CA PHE A 4 -38.58 28.65 -66.18
C PHE A 4 -37.64 29.29 -65.10
N ASN A 5 -38.21 29.55 -63.90
CA ASN A 5 -37.46 29.90 -62.72
C ASN A 5 -36.93 28.62 -62.05
N ARG A 6 -35.63 28.44 -62.01
CA ARG A 6 -34.93 27.40 -61.20
C ARG A 6 -34.61 27.99 -59.86
N PHE A 7 -35.29 27.55 -58.81
CA PHE A 7 -34.90 27.77 -57.41
C PHE A 7 -33.80 26.79 -57.06
N PHE A 8 -32.63 27.33 -56.75
CA PHE A 8 -31.49 26.57 -56.16
C PHE A 8 -31.62 26.59 -54.64
N LEU A 9 -32.00 25.44 -54.03
CA LEU A 9 -32.05 25.27 -52.59
C LEU A 9 -30.63 24.93 -52.10
N LEU A 10 -29.91 25.93 -51.52
CA LEU A 10 -28.65 25.69 -50.80
C LEU A 10 -28.99 25.13 -49.42
N THR A 11 -28.77 23.83 -49.21
CA THR A 11 -28.75 23.17 -47.89
C THR A 11 -27.43 23.48 -47.22
N LEU A 12 -27.42 24.38 -46.25
CA LEU A 12 -26.28 24.61 -45.34
C LEU A 12 -26.17 23.42 -44.36
N LEU A 13 -25.24 22.50 -44.62
CA LEU A 13 -24.86 21.50 -43.64
C LEU A 13 -23.99 22.21 -42.56
N SER A 14 -24.61 22.60 -41.46
CA SER A 14 -23.87 23.02 -40.26
C SER A 14 -23.23 21.80 -39.63
N CYS A 15 -21.92 21.61 -39.85
CA CYS A 15 -21.09 20.72 -39.07
C CYS A 15 -21.01 21.23 -37.62
N VAL A 16 -21.86 20.73 -36.76
CA VAL A 16 -21.71 20.89 -35.31
C VAL A 16 -20.50 20.02 -34.93
N SER A 17 -19.33 20.62 -34.83
CA SER A 17 -18.17 20.02 -34.17
C SER A 17 -18.56 19.81 -32.72
N ILE A 18 -18.93 18.58 -32.33
CA ILE A 18 -19.03 18.18 -30.94
C ILE A 18 -17.59 18.19 -30.42
N ALA A 19 -17.17 19.32 -29.86
CA ALA A 19 -15.96 19.35 -29.06
C ALA A 19 -16.15 18.35 -27.91
N SER A 20 -15.52 17.21 -28.00
CA SER A 20 -15.44 16.25 -26.92
C SER A 20 -14.62 16.93 -25.81
N PHE A 21 -15.30 17.65 -24.91
CA PHE A 21 -14.64 18.15 -23.71
C PHE A 21 -14.20 16.91 -22.95
N SER A 22 -12.89 16.68 -22.88
CA SER A 22 -12.32 15.73 -21.95
C SER A 22 -12.81 16.13 -20.57
N GLN A 23 -13.53 15.22 -19.93
CA GLN A 23 -14.17 15.48 -18.64
C GLN A 23 -13.07 15.65 -17.59
N GLU A 24 -12.93 16.86 -17.03
CA GLU A 24 -11.90 17.20 -16.08
C GLU A 24 -12.11 16.42 -14.76
N THR A 25 -11.09 15.69 -14.32
CA THR A 25 -11.13 15.03 -13.01
C THR A 25 -10.97 16.07 -11.92
N LYS A 26 -11.93 16.13 -10.99
CA LYS A 26 -11.93 17.02 -9.82
C LYS A 26 -11.72 16.27 -8.52
N HIS A 27 -11.99 14.98 -8.53
CA HIS A 27 -11.91 14.11 -7.36
C HIS A 27 -11.12 12.85 -7.71
N VAL A 28 -10.16 12.49 -6.89
CA VAL A 28 -9.43 11.22 -6.94
C VAL A 28 -9.61 10.51 -5.62
N ILE A 29 -10.14 9.30 -5.66
CA ILE A 29 -10.33 8.43 -4.52
C ILE A 29 -9.38 7.25 -4.66
N ILE A 30 -8.41 7.13 -3.77
CA ILE A 30 -7.46 6.01 -3.74
C ILE A 30 -7.90 5.05 -2.65
N ILE A 31 -8.20 3.82 -3.01
CA ILE A 31 -8.54 2.73 -2.11
C ILE A 31 -7.40 1.72 -2.18
N SER A 32 -6.70 1.52 -1.09
CA SER A 32 -5.71 0.46 -0.96
C SER A 32 -6.36 -0.72 -0.24
N ILE A 33 -6.33 -1.88 -0.87
CA ILE A 33 -6.69 -3.16 -0.24
C ILE A 33 -5.39 -3.87 0.06
N ASP A 34 -5.06 -4.02 1.36
CA ASP A 34 -3.84 -4.67 1.82
C ASP A 34 -3.78 -6.11 1.31
N GLY A 35 -2.68 -6.47 0.65
CA GLY A 35 -2.52 -7.77 0.02
C GLY A 35 -3.29 -7.96 -1.30
N LEU A 36 -3.80 -6.90 -1.95
CA LEU A 36 -4.54 -7.03 -3.22
C LEU A 36 -3.67 -7.64 -4.32
N ARG A 37 -3.97 -8.86 -4.70
CA ARG A 37 -3.29 -9.54 -5.81
C ARG A 37 -4.03 -9.32 -7.13
N PRO A 38 -3.32 -9.34 -8.28
CA PRO A 38 -3.96 -9.18 -9.60
C PRO A 38 -4.99 -10.27 -9.93
N ASP A 39 -4.80 -11.50 -9.48
CA ASP A 39 -5.74 -12.60 -9.70
C ASP A 39 -7.12 -12.32 -9.10
N PHE A 40 -7.23 -11.57 -8.01
CA PHE A 40 -8.49 -11.21 -7.35
C PHE A 40 -9.48 -10.44 -8.24
N TYR A 41 -9.01 -9.71 -9.24
CA TYR A 41 -9.88 -8.99 -10.18
C TYR A 41 -9.76 -9.49 -11.63
N ARG A 42 -8.94 -10.51 -11.87
CA ARG A 42 -8.74 -11.09 -13.20
C ARG A 42 -9.41 -12.46 -13.36
N GLU A 43 -9.57 -13.19 -12.26
CA GLU A 43 -10.11 -14.54 -12.28
C GLU A 43 -11.55 -14.57 -11.74
N ASP A 44 -12.48 -15.06 -12.54
CA ASP A 44 -13.93 -15.02 -12.27
C ASP A 44 -14.39 -15.81 -11.03
N HIS A 45 -13.53 -16.67 -10.48
CA HIS A 45 -13.89 -17.46 -9.31
C HIS A 45 -13.82 -16.68 -7.98
N TRP A 46 -13.19 -15.50 -7.96
CA TRP A 46 -13.15 -14.65 -6.79
C TRP A 46 -14.43 -13.83 -6.63
N PRO A 47 -14.90 -13.60 -5.39
CA PRO A 47 -16.16 -12.89 -5.12
C PRO A 47 -16.00 -11.36 -5.20
N THR A 48 -15.56 -10.85 -6.33
CA THR A 48 -15.19 -9.44 -6.55
C THR A 48 -15.94 -8.79 -7.73
N PRO A 49 -17.28 -8.82 -7.74
CA PRO A 49 -18.06 -8.28 -8.87
C PRO A 49 -17.81 -6.79 -9.10
N THR A 50 -17.56 -6.01 -8.05
CA THR A 50 -17.27 -4.58 -8.14
C THR A 50 -15.91 -4.32 -8.79
N LEU A 51 -14.88 -5.04 -8.39
CA LEU A 51 -13.55 -4.94 -8.99
C LEU A 51 -13.58 -5.37 -10.46
N HIS A 52 -14.25 -6.48 -10.80
CA HIS A 52 -14.43 -6.93 -12.17
C HIS A 52 -15.15 -5.87 -13.04
N LYS A 53 -16.14 -5.17 -12.47
CA LYS A 53 -16.81 -4.05 -13.17
C LYS A 53 -15.84 -2.90 -13.42
N LEU A 54 -15.05 -2.50 -12.40
CA LEU A 54 -14.06 -1.43 -12.54
C LEU A 54 -13.00 -1.76 -13.59
N VAL A 55 -12.54 -3.02 -13.68
CA VAL A 55 -11.63 -3.49 -14.74
C VAL A 55 -12.23 -3.26 -16.13
N LYS A 56 -13.50 -3.62 -16.33
CA LYS A 56 -14.19 -3.43 -17.63
C LYS A 56 -14.39 -1.95 -17.97
N GLU A 57 -14.62 -1.11 -16.98
CA GLU A 57 -14.90 0.32 -17.13
C GLU A 57 -13.63 1.21 -17.13
N GLY A 58 -12.46 0.65 -16.84
CA GLY A 58 -11.23 1.39 -16.62
C GLY A 58 -9.98 0.74 -17.22
N VAL A 59 -8.86 0.97 -16.56
CA VAL A 59 -7.55 0.38 -16.83
C VAL A 59 -7.15 -0.48 -15.63
N SER A 60 -6.65 -1.68 -15.88
CA SER A 60 -6.07 -2.54 -14.84
C SER A 60 -4.63 -2.91 -15.17
N ALA A 61 -3.86 -3.36 -14.19
CA ALA A 61 -2.53 -3.92 -14.41
C ALA A 61 -2.51 -5.44 -14.22
N ASP A 62 -1.70 -6.15 -15.01
CA ASP A 62 -1.40 -7.57 -14.80
C ASP A 62 -0.51 -7.77 -13.57
N GLY A 63 0.25 -6.73 -13.19
CA GLY A 63 1.04 -6.68 -11.98
C GLY A 63 1.54 -5.28 -11.68
N VAL A 64 1.74 -4.99 -10.40
CA VAL A 64 2.41 -3.78 -9.91
C VAL A 64 3.58 -4.20 -9.05
N ARG A 65 4.77 -3.74 -9.43
CA ARG A 65 5.99 -4.01 -8.68
C ARG A 65 6.00 -3.17 -7.41
N GLY A 66 6.15 -3.85 -6.26
CA GLY A 66 6.30 -3.21 -4.96
C GLY A 66 7.72 -2.72 -4.69
N VAL A 67 7.91 -2.21 -3.47
CA VAL A 67 9.21 -1.81 -2.90
C VAL A 67 9.90 -3.00 -2.22
N PHE A 68 11.11 -2.82 -1.67
CA PHE A 68 11.78 -3.84 -0.87
C PHE A 68 12.20 -3.30 0.51
N PRO A 69 11.70 -3.94 1.62
CA PRO A 69 10.75 -5.04 1.64
C PRO A 69 9.37 -4.63 1.12
N SER A 70 8.65 -5.57 0.49
CA SER A 70 7.27 -5.36 0.03
C SER A 70 6.30 -5.49 1.21
N VAL A 71 6.27 -4.46 2.06
CA VAL A 71 5.45 -4.39 3.28
C VAL A 71 4.64 -3.10 3.31
N THR A 72 3.61 -3.06 4.13
CA THR A 72 2.53 -2.07 4.15
C THR A 72 3.00 -0.61 4.19
N TYR A 73 3.77 -0.21 5.21
CA TYR A 73 4.07 1.21 5.45
C TYR A 73 4.98 1.84 4.39
N PRO A 74 6.10 1.21 3.97
CA PRO A 74 6.90 1.71 2.85
C PRO A 74 6.11 1.78 1.54
N SER A 75 5.29 0.75 1.26
CA SER A 75 4.48 0.68 0.03
C SER A 75 3.46 1.82 -0.03
N HIS A 76 2.69 2.04 1.05
CA HIS A 76 1.70 3.13 1.12
C HIS A 76 2.37 4.51 1.05
N THR A 77 3.57 4.66 1.64
CA THR A 77 4.34 5.90 1.51
C THR A 77 4.82 6.11 0.07
N THR A 78 5.23 5.05 -0.62
CA THR A 78 5.60 5.12 -2.04
C THR A 78 4.41 5.50 -2.93
N ILE A 79 3.21 4.92 -2.70
CA ILE A 79 1.97 5.31 -3.41
C ILE A 79 1.69 6.81 -3.24
N LEU A 80 1.93 7.34 -2.04
CA LEU A 80 1.62 8.74 -1.69
C LEU A 80 2.66 9.74 -2.18
N THR A 81 3.90 9.31 -2.39
CA THR A 81 5.03 10.20 -2.69
C THR A 81 5.65 10.00 -4.07
N GLY A 82 5.44 8.84 -4.69
CA GLY A 82 6.17 8.43 -5.91
C GLY A 82 7.68 8.30 -5.68
N ALA A 83 8.09 8.07 -4.43
CA ALA A 83 9.48 7.91 -4.03
C ALA A 83 9.73 6.51 -3.46
N MET A 84 10.94 5.98 -3.68
CA MET A 84 11.39 4.74 -3.05
C MET A 84 11.75 4.93 -1.56
N PRO A 85 11.78 3.88 -0.74
CA PRO A 85 12.07 3.93 0.69
C PRO A 85 13.31 4.73 1.07
N ALA A 86 14.41 4.60 0.31
CA ALA A 86 15.65 5.35 0.53
C ALA A 86 15.45 6.87 0.53
N ARG A 87 14.46 7.37 -0.24
CA ARG A 87 14.15 8.79 -0.36
C ARG A 87 13.10 9.24 0.63
N HIS A 88 11.99 8.48 0.76
CA HIS A 88 10.90 8.92 1.64
C HIS A 88 11.15 8.59 3.13
N GLY A 89 12.10 7.71 3.46
CA GLY A 89 12.57 7.49 4.83
C GLY A 89 11.76 6.51 5.68
N ILE A 90 10.69 5.93 5.15
CA ILE A 90 9.90 4.88 5.80
C ILE A 90 10.36 3.54 5.23
N TYR A 91 11.14 2.79 5.97
CA TYR A 91 11.85 1.62 5.44
C TYR A 91 11.13 0.30 5.70
N TYR A 92 10.34 0.23 6.78
CA TYR A 92 9.68 -0.97 7.32
C TYR A 92 8.33 -0.57 7.89
N ASN A 93 7.54 -1.53 8.38
CA ASN A 93 6.34 -1.21 9.17
C ASN A 93 6.70 -0.64 10.54
N SER A 94 7.75 -1.18 11.16
CA SER A 94 8.30 -0.71 12.44
C SER A 94 9.78 -0.35 12.32
N PRO A 95 10.28 0.64 13.07
CA PRO A 95 11.68 0.99 13.04
C PRO A 95 12.56 -0.17 13.51
N PHE A 96 13.80 -0.19 13.02
CA PHE A 96 14.83 -1.08 13.59
C PHE A 96 15.19 -0.64 15.00
N GLU A 97 14.99 -1.53 15.97
CA GLU A 97 15.26 -1.30 17.38
C GLU A 97 16.23 -2.37 17.89
N PRO A 98 17.53 -2.04 18.04
CA PRO A 98 18.57 -3.03 18.33
C PRO A 98 18.44 -3.69 19.70
N MET A 99 17.75 -3.05 20.65
CA MET A 99 17.53 -3.60 22.00
C MET A 99 16.30 -4.51 22.08
N GLY A 100 15.52 -4.58 21.00
CA GLY A 100 14.29 -5.35 20.89
C GLY A 100 13.10 -4.47 20.53
N ALA A 101 12.13 -5.03 19.80
CA ALA A 101 10.97 -4.31 19.31
C ALA A 101 10.12 -3.75 20.46
N THR A 102 9.81 -2.46 20.43
CA THR A 102 8.89 -1.80 21.37
C THR A 102 7.44 -2.01 21.00
N GLY A 103 7.14 -2.47 19.78
CA GLY A 103 5.81 -2.57 19.22
C GLY A 103 5.32 -1.30 18.53
N LYS A 104 6.13 -0.25 18.50
CA LYS A 104 5.83 0.97 17.73
C LYS A 104 6.00 0.73 16.24
N TRP A 105 5.11 1.34 15.46
CA TRP A 105 5.20 1.40 14.02
C TRP A 105 5.53 2.83 13.56
N TYR A 106 5.76 3.02 12.26
CA TYR A 106 5.97 4.35 11.68
C TYR A 106 4.64 5.11 11.54
N TRP A 107 3.96 5.41 12.65
CA TRP A 107 2.63 6.05 12.60
C TRP A 107 2.67 7.50 12.15
N GLU A 108 3.73 8.24 12.52
CA GLU A 108 3.82 9.68 12.38
C GLU A 108 4.28 10.10 10.98
N SER A 109 3.51 11.00 10.36
CA SER A 109 3.78 11.54 9.00
C SER A 109 5.06 12.38 8.92
N ASN A 110 5.54 12.93 10.04
CA ASN A 110 6.78 13.72 10.08
C ASN A 110 8.05 12.88 9.78
N GLY A 111 7.93 11.56 9.78
CA GLY A 111 8.98 10.64 9.31
C GLY A 111 9.19 10.66 7.79
N ILE A 112 8.21 11.13 7.02
CA ILE A 112 8.28 11.20 5.56
C ILE A 112 9.17 12.39 5.15
N LYS A 113 10.22 12.11 4.35
CA LYS A 113 11.28 13.08 4.02
C LYS A 113 11.08 13.80 2.69
N VAL A 114 10.03 13.48 1.95
CA VAL A 114 9.71 14.06 0.64
C VAL A 114 8.27 14.55 0.61
N PRO A 115 7.89 15.48 -0.27
CA PRO A 115 6.51 15.96 -0.38
C PRO A 115 5.53 14.82 -0.66
N THR A 116 4.34 14.92 -0.07
CA THR A 116 3.23 13.99 -0.27
C THR A 116 2.19 14.58 -1.22
N LEU A 117 1.37 13.70 -1.83
CA LEU A 117 0.20 14.13 -2.61
C LEU A 117 -0.78 14.96 -1.77
N TRP A 118 -0.93 14.67 -0.47
CA TRP A 118 -1.77 15.45 0.42
C TRP A 118 -1.29 16.90 0.54
N GLU A 119 0.02 17.09 0.73
CA GLU A 119 0.60 18.45 0.81
C GLU A 119 0.46 19.19 -0.51
N ALA A 120 0.72 18.52 -1.65
CA ALA A 120 0.57 19.12 -2.97
C ALA A 120 -0.88 19.50 -3.28
N ALA A 121 -1.85 18.66 -2.93
CA ALA A 121 -3.27 18.94 -3.09
C ALA A 121 -3.69 20.17 -2.24
N ARG A 122 -3.29 20.23 -0.98
CA ARG A 122 -3.58 21.39 -0.12
C ARG A 122 -2.91 22.68 -0.58
N GLN A 123 -1.67 22.60 -1.09
CA GLN A 123 -1.00 23.77 -1.69
C GLN A 123 -1.75 24.29 -2.93
N ALA A 124 -2.43 23.39 -3.66
CA ALA A 124 -3.31 23.75 -4.77
C ALA A 124 -4.70 24.25 -4.32
N GLY A 125 -4.95 24.36 -3.01
CA GLY A 125 -6.26 24.76 -2.46
C GLY A 125 -7.33 23.68 -2.53
N LEU A 126 -6.94 22.42 -2.73
CA LEU A 126 -7.85 21.29 -2.80
C LEU A 126 -8.09 20.67 -1.41
N THR A 127 -9.33 20.21 -1.19
CA THR A 127 -9.72 19.53 0.04
C THR A 127 -9.23 18.08 0.05
N THR A 128 -8.67 17.66 1.18
CA THR A 128 -8.07 16.33 1.35
C THR A 128 -8.75 15.54 2.46
N ALA A 129 -8.87 14.22 2.28
CA ALA A 129 -9.35 13.29 3.30
C ALA A 129 -8.50 12.02 3.35
N SER A 130 -8.43 11.39 4.52
CA SER A 130 -7.71 10.13 4.72
C SER A 130 -8.39 9.30 5.81
N VAL A 131 -8.59 8.01 5.55
CA VAL A 131 -9.12 7.06 6.52
C VAL A 131 -8.19 5.87 6.57
N TYR A 132 -7.64 5.60 7.75
CA TYR A 132 -6.77 4.46 8.06
C TYR A 132 -5.50 4.35 7.20
N TRP A 133 -5.08 5.41 6.53
CA TRP A 133 -3.86 5.37 5.73
C TRP A 133 -2.62 5.28 6.63
N PRO A 134 -1.67 4.36 6.34
CA PRO A 134 -0.40 4.25 7.06
C PRO A 134 0.39 5.57 7.08
N VAL A 135 1.16 5.80 8.13
CA VAL A 135 2.01 7.00 8.28
C VAL A 135 1.21 8.31 8.20
N SER A 136 -0.02 8.33 8.72
CA SER A 136 -0.91 9.50 8.60
C SER A 136 -1.13 10.28 9.90
N VAL A 137 -0.57 9.86 11.03
CA VAL A 137 -0.66 10.62 12.29
C VAL A 137 0.03 11.98 12.13
N GLY A 138 -0.71 13.06 12.39
CA GLY A 138 -0.23 14.42 12.24
C GLY A 138 -0.03 14.89 10.79
N ALA A 139 -0.51 14.12 9.79
CA ALA A 139 -0.46 14.53 8.40
C ALA A 139 -1.28 15.80 8.15
N LYS A 140 -0.82 16.62 7.21
CA LYS A 140 -1.51 17.84 6.77
C LYS A 140 -2.67 17.48 5.83
N VAL A 141 -3.70 16.85 6.40
CA VAL A 141 -4.93 16.42 5.73
C VAL A 141 -6.11 17.13 6.41
N ASP A 142 -7.10 17.57 5.63
CA ASP A 142 -8.21 18.36 6.18
C ASP A 142 -9.14 17.48 7.03
N TYR A 143 -9.40 16.23 6.59
CA TYR A 143 -10.23 15.24 7.30
C TYR A 143 -9.47 13.93 7.41
N ASN A 144 -8.87 13.66 8.58
CA ASN A 144 -8.01 12.50 8.78
C ASN A 144 -8.47 11.64 9.95
N ILE A 145 -8.72 10.38 9.70
CA ILE A 145 -8.83 9.30 10.69
C ILE A 145 -7.58 8.43 10.54
N PRO A 146 -6.53 8.63 11.37
CA PRO A 146 -5.24 8.00 11.14
C PRO A 146 -5.25 6.50 11.48
N GLU A 147 -4.37 5.75 10.82
CA GLU A 147 -4.04 4.39 11.25
C GLU A 147 -3.11 4.46 12.46
N ILE A 148 -3.63 4.14 13.63
CA ILE A 148 -2.89 4.07 14.88
C ILE A 148 -3.64 3.23 15.91
N TRP A 149 -2.88 2.59 16.80
CA TRP A 149 -3.41 1.88 17.96
C TRP A 149 -2.54 2.12 19.19
N THR A 150 -3.13 1.93 20.39
CA THR A 150 -2.36 2.03 21.63
C THR A 150 -1.63 0.73 21.94
N LEU A 151 -0.42 0.85 22.49
CA LEU A 151 0.33 -0.28 23.06
C LEU A 151 -0.04 -0.53 24.54
N ASP A 152 -0.79 0.39 25.14
CA ASP A 152 -1.32 0.25 26.51
C ASP A 152 -2.54 -0.68 26.50
N LYS A 153 -2.34 -1.90 26.97
CA LYS A 153 -3.39 -2.95 27.03
C LYS A 153 -4.54 -2.63 27.99
N THR A 154 -4.44 -1.57 28.79
CA THR A 154 -5.51 -1.11 29.70
C THR A 154 -6.51 -0.18 28.99
N LYS A 155 -6.17 0.30 27.80
CA LYS A 155 -6.99 1.20 26.99
C LYS A 155 -7.63 0.46 25.82
N GLU A 156 -8.71 1.02 25.31
CA GLU A 156 -9.30 0.58 24.04
C GLU A 156 -8.27 0.76 22.91
N ARG A 157 -8.06 -0.29 22.11
CA ARG A 157 -7.02 -0.36 21.07
C ARG A 157 -7.06 0.84 20.12
N THR A 158 -8.25 1.29 19.75
CA THR A 158 -8.47 2.37 18.77
C THR A 158 -8.62 3.75 19.41
N SER A 159 -8.46 3.88 20.74
CA SER A 159 -8.58 5.18 21.41
C SER A 159 -7.72 6.29 20.82
N PRO A 160 -6.45 6.05 20.34
CA PRO A 160 -5.66 7.11 19.73
C PRO A 160 -6.23 7.61 18.39
N GLN A 161 -6.99 6.80 17.65
CA GLN A 161 -7.63 7.25 16.40
C GLN A 161 -8.59 8.40 16.68
N ARG A 162 -9.39 8.30 17.76
CA ARG A 162 -10.31 9.34 18.20
C ARG A 162 -9.57 10.63 18.57
N GLU A 163 -8.52 10.50 19.38
CA GLU A 163 -7.76 11.62 19.91
C GLU A 163 -6.96 12.38 18.84
N LEU A 164 -6.48 11.64 17.81
CA LEU A 164 -5.58 12.14 16.77
C LEU A 164 -6.26 12.40 15.42
N SER A 165 -7.60 12.25 15.37
CA SER A 165 -8.37 12.60 14.18
C SER A 165 -8.39 14.11 13.94
N THR A 166 -8.39 14.52 12.69
CA THR A 166 -8.40 15.91 12.26
C THR A 166 -9.62 16.18 11.36
N PRO A 167 -10.39 17.28 11.58
CA PRO A 167 -10.32 18.19 12.72
C PRO A 167 -10.74 17.51 14.01
N LEU A 168 -10.42 18.13 15.16
CA LEU A 168 -10.88 17.64 16.45
C LEU A 168 -12.41 17.50 16.46
N GLY A 169 -12.92 16.37 16.95
CA GLY A 169 -14.34 16.06 16.94
C GLY A 169 -14.84 15.35 15.66
N LEU A 170 -13.98 15.17 14.65
CA LEU A 170 -14.37 14.45 13.41
C LEU A 170 -14.79 13.00 13.68
N TYR A 171 -14.10 12.32 14.58
CA TYR A 171 -14.42 10.93 14.90
C TYR A 171 -15.82 10.81 15.54
N GLU A 172 -16.14 11.69 16.49
CA GLU A 172 -17.44 11.77 17.15
C GLU A 172 -18.56 12.15 16.19
N GLU A 173 -18.26 13.06 15.25
CA GLU A 173 -19.20 13.43 14.20
C GLU A 173 -19.55 12.22 13.33
N ILE A 174 -18.55 11.45 12.90
CA ILE A 174 -18.72 10.24 12.09
C ILE A 174 -19.52 9.19 12.86
N GLU A 175 -19.20 8.97 14.14
CA GLU A 175 -19.98 8.05 14.98
C GLU A 175 -21.45 8.45 15.06
N LYS A 176 -21.73 9.73 15.20
CA LYS A 176 -23.10 10.23 15.29
C LYS A 176 -23.87 10.11 14.00
N GLU A 177 -23.26 10.41 12.87
CA GLU A 177 -23.96 10.63 11.61
C GLU A 177 -23.85 9.42 10.64
N ALA A 178 -22.89 8.50 10.83
CA ALA A 178 -22.61 7.47 9.83
C ALA A 178 -22.48 6.05 10.39
N THR A 179 -21.65 5.83 11.40
CA THR A 179 -21.30 4.47 11.82
C THR A 179 -22.04 3.97 13.04
N GLY A 180 -22.60 4.88 13.85
CA GLY A 180 -22.94 4.56 15.24
C GLY A 180 -21.66 4.52 16.09
N LYS A 181 -21.83 4.32 17.39
CA LYS A 181 -20.72 4.35 18.33
C LYS A 181 -19.79 3.15 18.12
N LEU A 182 -18.54 3.43 17.76
CA LEU A 182 -17.51 2.44 17.52
C LEU A 182 -16.80 2.11 18.84
N ASN A 183 -17.04 0.94 19.37
CA ASN A 183 -16.30 0.39 20.49
C ASN A 183 -15.70 -0.97 20.12
N ALA A 184 -14.58 -1.30 20.78
CA ALA A 184 -13.82 -2.51 20.50
C ALA A 184 -14.61 -3.82 20.65
N GLU A 185 -15.68 -3.80 21.48
CA GLU A 185 -16.49 -5.00 21.75
C GLU A 185 -17.50 -5.32 20.64
N LYS A 186 -17.86 -4.36 19.80
CA LYS A 186 -18.98 -4.52 18.86
C LYS A 186 -18.66 -4.24 17.40
N LEU A 187 -17.82 -3.27 17.10
CA LEU A 187 -17.69 -2.74 15.74
C LEU A 187 -16.26 -2.67 15.18
N ASN A 188 -15.25 -2.91 16.02
CA ASN A 188 -13.85 -3.03 15.62
C ASN A 188 -13.18 -4.21 16.32
N SER A 189 -13.95 -5.27 16.58
CA SER A 189 -13.45 -6.50 17.21
C SER A 189 -12.59 -7.32 16.24
N ASP A 190 -12.80 -7.14 14.95
CA ASP A 190 -12.08 -7.79 13.87
C ASP A 190 -11.85 -6.83 12.70
N TYR A 191 -10.98 -7.23 11.79
CA TYR A 191 -10.59 -6.41 10.64
C TYR A 191 -11.72 -6.24 9.62
N ALA A 192 -12.60 -7.23 9.45
CA ALA A 192 -13.73 -7.11 8.52
C ALA A 192 -14.73 -6.04 9.00
N SER A 193 -15.00 -5.98 10.30
CA SER A 193 -15.83 -4.93 10.90
C SER A 193 -15.17 -3.55 10.77
N ALA A 194 -13.84 -3.48 10.94
CA ALA A 194 -13.10 -2.22 10.77
C ALA A 194 -13.17 -1.72 9.32
N ASP A 195 -13.04 -2.60 8.34
CA ASP A 195 -13.13 -2.25 6.92
C ASP A 195 -14.54 -1.76 6.53
N GLU A 196 -15.58 -2.44 7.01
CA GLU A 196 -16.98 -2.01 6.79
C GLU A 196 -17.21 -0.62 7.39
N ASN A 197 -16.78 -0.39 8.64
CA ASN A 197 -16.91 0.91 9.28
C ASN A 197 -16.06 1.99 8.59
N GLY A 198 -14.84 1.66 8.16
CA GLY A 198 -13.98 2.52 7.35
C GLY A 198 -14.66 2.96 6.06
N SER A 199 -15.32 2.03 5.34
CA SER A 199 -16.07 2.34 4.13
C SER A 199 -17.24 3.31 4.38
N ARG A 200 -17.93 3.17 5.52
CA ARG A 200 -19.00 4.09 5.95
C ARG A 200 -18.45 5.48 6.31
N MET A 201 -17.29 5.54 6.97
CA MET A 201 -16.58 6.81 7.23
C MET A 201 -16.25 7.52 5.93
N VAL A 202 -15.65 6.80 4.98
CA VAL A 202 -15.32 7.32 3.63
C VAL A 202 -16.57 7.80 2.90
N ALA A 203 -17.64 7.00 2.89
CA ALA A 203 -18.93 7.37 2.27
C ALA A 203 -19.51 8.64 2.88
N TYR A 204 -19.39 8.80 4.19
CA TYR A 204 -19.81 10.03 4.88
C TYR A 204 -18.98 11.24 4.45
N LEU A 205 -17.65 11.11 4.46
CA LEU A 205 -16.74 12.18 4.05
C LEU A 205 -16.99 12.62 2.61
N ILE A 206 -17.20 11.67 1.69
CA ILE A 206 -17.53 11.93 0.29
C ILE A 206 -18.85 12.71 0.18
N LYS A 207 -19.92 12.26 0.83
CA LYS A 207 -21.23 12.91 0.74
C LYS A 207 -21.24 14.30 1.35
N LYS A 208 -20.57 14.50 2.46
CA LYS A 208 -20.60 15.77 3.20
C LYS A 208 -19.57 16.76 2.71
N TYR A 209 -18.31 16.35 2.54
CA TYR A 209 -17.19 17.25 2.30
C TYR A 209 -16.67 17.24 0.87
N LYS A 210 -17.01 16.21 0.07
CA LYS A 210 -16.61 16.07 -1.34
C LYS A 210 -15.11 16.34 -1.56
N PRO A 211 -14.21 15.62 -0.85
CA PRO A 211 -12.77 15.87 -0.95
C PRO A 211 -12.27 15.69 -2.38
N ASN A 212 -11.30 16.50 -2.79
CA ASN A 212 -10.66 16.37 -4.10
C ASN A 212 -9.66 15.20 -4.13
N LEU A 213 -8.98 14.94 -3.02
CA LEU A 213 -8.13 13.77 -2.83
C LEU A 213 -8.56 13.04 -1.56
N LEU A 214 -8.92 11.76 -1.70
CA LEU A 214 -9.22 10.90 -0.57
C LEU A 214 -8.38 9.63 -0.67
N THR A 215 -7.81 9.19 0.46
CA THR A 215 -7.07 7.93 0.61
C THR A 215 -7.75 7.06 1.66
N PHE A 216 -7.91 5.77 1.37
CA PHE A 216 -8.52 4.79 2.27
C PHE A 216 -7.75 3.48 2.23
N HIS A 217 -7.56 2.86 3.40
CA HIS A 217 -6.88 1.57 3.55
C HIS A 217 -7.82 0.52 4.16
N ILE A 218 -7.86 -0.66 3.54
CA ILE A 218 -8.64 -1.86 3.90
C ILE A 218 -7.66 -2.95 4.33
N PHE A 219 -7.86 -3.61 5.49
CA PHE A 219 -6.86 -4.49 6.12
C PHE A 219 -7.19 -5.98 6.07
N SER A 220 -8.47 -6.34 5.98
CA SER A 220 -8.92 -7.70 6.32
C SER A 220 -8.36 -8.78 5.39
N VAL A 221 -8.02 -8.45 4.14
CA VAL A 221 -7.54 -9.42 3.15
C VAL A 221 -6.14 -9.89 3.53
N ASP A 222 -5.21 -8.96 3.81
CA ASP A 222 -3.86 -9.28 4.30
C ASP A 222 -3.91 -10.16 5.56
N HIS A 223 -4.74 -9.77 6.54
CA HIS A 223 -4.88 -10.55 7.78
C HIS A 223 -5.34 -11.99 7.52
N ALA A 224 -6.28 -12.18 6.60
CA ALA A 224 -6.75 -13.51 6.22
C ALA A 224 -5.66 -14.30 5.47
N GLU A 225 -4.92 -13.66 4.56
CA GLU A 225 -3.82 -14.29 3.84
C GLU A 225 -2.67 -14.69 4.75
N HIS A 226 -2.39 -13.94 5.81
CA HIS A 226 -1.43 -14.35 6.83
C HIS A 226 -1.83 -15.65 7.54
N ALA A 227 -3.11 -15.81 7.85
CA ALA A 227 -3.61 -16.97 8.57
C ALA A 227 -3.75 -18.22 7.68
N ASP A 228 -4.39 -18.06 6.53
CA ASP A 228 -4.83 -19.16 5.68
C ASP A 228 -3.90 -19.43 4.47
N GLY A 229 -2.96 -18.52 4.16
CA GLY A 229 -2.28 -18.52 2.87
C GLY A 229 -3.12 -17.84 1.79
N ARG A 230 -2.68 -17.96 0.53
CA ARG A 230 -3.25 -17.22 -0.60
C ARG A 230 -4.73 -17.54 -0.91
N ASP A 231 -5.15 -18.79 -0.73
CA ASP A 231 -6.43 -19.28 -1.28
C ASP A 231 -7.39 -19.81 -0.21
N GLY A 232 -7.24 -19.37 1.04
CA GLY A 232 -8.06 -19.80 2.16
C GLY A 232 -9.50 -19.28 2.13
N GLU A 233 -10.38 -19.93 2.91
CA GLU A 233 -11.79 -19.55 3.02
C GLU A 233 -11.95 -18.14 3.62
N HIS A 234 -11.15 -17.79 4.64
CA HIS A 234 -11.20 -16.46 5.23
C HIS A 234 -10.73 -15.39 4.23
N VAL A 235 -9.82 -15.72 3.30
CA VAL A 235 -9.43 -14.81 2.21
C VAL A 235 -10.63 -14.49 1.32
N ARG A 236 -11.42 -15.52 0.94
CA ARG A 236 -12.63 -15.31 0.14
C ARG A 236 -13.64 -14.42 0.84
N GLN A 237 -13.86 -14.64 2.14
CA GLN A 237 -14.79 -13.85 2.94
C GLN A 237 -14.32 -12.39 3.08
N SER A 238 -13.04 -12.19 3.42
CA SER A 238 -12.45 -10.86 3.55
C SER A 238 -12.45 -10.09 2.23
N LEU A 239 -12.15 -10.78 1.13
CA LEU A 239 -12.15 -10.19 -0.21
C LEU A 239 -13.56 -9.78 -0.66
N ALA A 240 -14.60 -10.59 -0.35
CA ALA A 240 -16.00 -10.20 -0.59
C ALA A 240 -16.39 -8.95 0.21
N GLY A 241 -15.92 -8.85 1.47
CA GLY A 241 -16.09 -7.66 2.31
C GLY A 241 -15.39 -6.43 1.74
N ALA A 242 -14.15 -6.58 1.26
CA ALA A 242 -13.41 -5.50 0.62
C ALA A 242 -14.07 -5.02 -0.68
N ASP A 243 -14.56 -5.94 -1.53
CA ASP A 243 -15.33 -5.59 -2.73
C ASP A 243 -16.62 -4.83 -2.40
N HIS A 244 -17.33 -5.26 -1.34
CA HIS A 244 -18.50 -4.54 -0.83
C HIS A 244 -18.13 -3.13 -0.33
N ALA A 245 -17.02 -2.97 0.40
CA ALA A 245 -16.55 -1.68 0.86
C ALA A 245 -16.23 -0.73 -0.32
N VAL A 246 -15.63 -1.25 -1.39
CA VAL A 246 -15.42 -0.49 -2.64
C VAL A 246 -16.76 -0.08 -3.24
N ASN A 247 -17.76 -0.98 -3.31
CA ASN A 247 -19.09 -0.65 -3.82
C ASN A 247 -19.78 0.46 -3.02
N ASN A 248 -19.71 0.43 -1.68
CA ASN A 248 -20.26 1.49 -0.81
C ASN A 248 -19.69 2.86 -1.15
N ILE A 249 -18.39 2.91 -1.46
CA ILE A 249 -17.71 4.14 -1.86
C ILE A 249 -18.20 4.63 -3.25
N LEU A 250 -18.34 3.72 -4.21
CA LEU A 250 -18.88 4.06 -5.55
C LEU A 250 -20.31 4.59 -5.46
N GLU A 251 -21.16 4.01 -4.61
CA GLU A 251 -22.51 4.50 -4.37
C GLU A 251 -22.50 5.89 -3.71
N ALA A 252 -21.61 6.13 -2.73
CA ALA A 252 -21.48 7.44 -2.12
C ALA A 252 -21.05 8.53 -3.12
N ILE A 253 -20.16 8.21 -4.06
CA ILE A 253 -19.75 9.09 -5.16
C ILE A 253 -20.96 9.47 -6.03
N VAL A 254 -21.84 8.50 -6.36
CA VAL A 254 -23.08 8.75 -7.11
C VAL A 254 -24.02 9.62 -6.29
N GLN A 255 -24.27 9.28 -5.02
CA GLN A 255 -25.16 10.04 -4.12
C GLN A 255 -24.69 11.47 -3.89
N ALA A 256 -23.38 11.70 -3.86
CA ALA A 256 -22.78 13.03 -3.75
C ALA A 256 -22.88 13.87 -5.03
N GLY A 257 -23.29 13.27 -6.16
CA GLY A 257 -23.41 13.93 -7.46
C GLY A 257 -22.06 14.31 -8.09
N ILE A 258 -20.98 13.59 -7.75
CA ILE A 258 -19.62 13.88 -8.23
C ILE A 258 -19.06 12.80 -9.17
N LYS A 259 -19.86 11.77 -9.51
CA LYS A 259 -19.42 10.61 -10.30
C LYS A 259 -18.69 10.99 -11.57
N GLU A 260 -19.26 11.91 -12.33
CA GLU A 260 -18.72 12.27 -13.65
C GLU A 260 -17.33 12.91 -13.60
N ASN A 261 -16.99 13.58 -12.48
CA ASN A 261 -15.71 14.24 -12.28
C ASN A 261 -14.79 13.48 -11.30
N THR A 262 -15.08 12.19 -11.04
CA THR A 262 -14.29 11.37 -10.09
C THR A 262 -13.53 10.28 -10.82
N THR A 263 -12.26 10.12 -10.48
CA THR A 263 -11.47 8.94 -10.78
C THR A 263 -11.30 8.12 -9.50
N VAL A 264 -11.62 6.85 -9.55
CA VAL A 264 -11.35 5.88 -8.48
C VAL A 264 -10.14 5.05 -8.86
N ILE A 265 -9.19 4.94 -7.95
CA ILE A 265 -8.01 4.07 -8.05
C ILE A 265 -8.15 3.03 -6.94
N VAL A 266 -8.19 1.75 -7.30
CA VAL A 266 -8.07 0.63 -6.37
C VAL A 266 -6.72 0.00 -6.61
N THR A 267 -5.90 -0.07 -5.57
CA THR A 267 -4.57 -0.68 -5.59
C THR A 267 -4.37 -1.53 -4.35
N GLY A 268 -3.35 -2.36 -4.35
CA GLY A 268 -2.79 -2.90 -3.12
C GLY A 268 -1.40 -2.30 -2.88
N ASP A 269 -0.76 -2.80 -1.88
CA ASP A 269 0.56 -2.39 -1.43
C ASP A 269 1.60 -3.49 -1.68
N HIS A 270 1.20 -4.75 -1.63
CA HIS A 270 1.99 -5.95 -1.96
C HIS A 270 1.09 -7.12 -2.37
N GLY A 271 1.70 -8.16 -2.92
CA GLY A 271 1.08 -9.46 -3.09
C GLY A 271 1.35 -10.36 -1.90
N PHE A 272 1.10 -11.66 -2.05
CA PHE A 272 1.23 -12.66 -0.98
C PHE A 272 1.85 -13.95 -1.47
N VAL A 273 2.55 -14.67 -0.57
CA VAL A 273 3.22 -15.95 -0.85
C VAL A 273 2.92 -16.91 0.28
N ASP A 274 2.49 -18.14 -0.07
CA ASP A 274 2.35 -19.21 0.90
C ASP A 274 3.70 -19.62 1.46
N ILE A 275 3.77 -19.89 2.77
CA ILE A 275 4.98 -20.30 3.45
C ILE A 275 4.83 -21.69 4.07
N HIS A 276 5.91 -22.45 4.06
CA HIS A 276 6.00 -23.76 4.72
C HIS A 276 7.14 -23.82 5.73
N SER A 277 8.06 -22.86 5.72
CA SER A 277 9.20 -22.84 6.64
C SER A 277 9.61 -21.42 7.00
N SER A 278 10.17 -21.26 8.19
CA SER A 278 10.82 -20.02 8.64
C SER A 278 12.33 -20.25 8.88
N LEU A 279 13.16 -19.29 8.46
CA LEU A 279 14.61 -19.27 8.60
C LEU A 279 15.02 -18.21 9.60
N ALA A 280 15.84 -18.58 10.60
CA ALA A 280 16.27 -17.67 11.68
C ALA A 280 17.74 -17.27 11.51
N PRO A 281 18.08 -16.23 10.72
CA PRO A 281 19.47 -15.88 10.44
C PRO A 281 20.23 -15.35 11.67
N ASN A 282 19.54 -14.79 12.66
CA ASN A 282 20.15 -14.34 13.89
C ASN A 282 20.72 -15.49 14.76
N VAL A 283 20.26 -16.74 14.56
CA VAL A 283 20.85 -17.91 15.21
C VAL A 283 22.31 -18.14 14.76
N TRP A 284 22.60 -17.86 13.48
CA TRP A 284 23.98 -17.92 12.99
C TRP A 284 24.86 -16.84 13.63
N LEU A 285 24.35 -15.60 13.71
CA LEU A 285 25.09 -14.49 14.33
C LEU A 285 25.31 -14.71 15.83
N ALA A 286 24.34 -15.31 16.51
CA ALA A 286 24.45 -15.66 17.92
C ALA A 286 25.55 -16.71 18.18
N LYS A 287 25.67 -17.75 17.35
CA LYS A 287 26.70 -18.79 17.41
C LYS A 287 28.11 -18.19 17.20
N GLU A 288 28.22 -17.14 16.39
CA GLU A 288 29.46 -16.42 16.12
C GLU A 288 29.78 -15.30 17.12
N GLY A 289 28.97 -15.13 18.17
CA GLY A 289 29.13 -14.08 19.18
C GLY A 289 28.91 -12.65 18.64
N LEU A 290 28.25 -12.51 17.47
CA LEU A 290 27.95 -11.22 16.84
C LEU A 290 26.67 -10.59 17.35
N TYR A 291 25.75 -11.39 17.90
CA TYR A 291 24.51 -10.95 18.52
C TYR A 291 24.18 -11.83 19.73
N ILE A 292 24.24 -11.23 20.93
CA ILE A 292 24.02 -11.92 22.20
C ILE A 292 22.93 -11.18 22.96
N LYS A 293 21.93 -11.92 23.44
CA LYS A 293 20.87 -11.39 24.31
C LYS A 293 20.78 -12.26 25.57
N ASN A 294 21.06 -11.65 26.73
CA ASN A 294 20.93 -12.28 28.05
C ASN A 294 19.96 -11.45 28.89
N GLY A 295 18.70 -11.89 28.97
CA GLY A 295 17.64 -11.10 29.59
C GLY A 295 17.45 -9.77 28.82
N ASP A 296 17.56 -8.64 29.54
CA ASP A 296 17.47 -7.29 28.96
C ASP A 296 18.81 -6.76 28.42
N GLN A 297 19.91 -7.49 28.65
CA GLN A 297 21.22 -7.10 28.12
C GLN A 297 21.37 -7.59 26.68
N VAL A 298 21.59 -6.64 25.77
CA VAL A 298 21.87 -6.90 24.37
C VAL A 298 23.27 -6.40 24.02
N VAL A 299 24.11 -7.31 23.54
CA VAL A 299 25.44 -7.01 23.00
C VAL A 299 25.48 -7.47 21.55
N TRP A 300 25.72 -6.56 20.63
CA TRP A 300 25.73 -6.87 19.22
C TRP A 300 26.78 -6.08 18.44
N LYS A 301 27.27 -6.68 17.38
CA LYS A 301 28.06 -6.05 16.31
C LYS A 301 27.29 -6.05 15.00
N ALA A 302 26.54 -7.11 14.76
CA ALA A 302 25.67 -7.29 13.60
C ALA A 302 24.39 -8.01 14.05
N GLN A 303 23.23 -7.63 13.47
CA GLN A 303 21.99 -8.35 13.63
C GLN A 303 21.15 -8.23 12.37
N PHE A 304 20.35 -9.25 12.07
CA PHE A 304 19.35 -9.20 11.03
C PHE A 304 18.04 -8.62 11.59
N HIS A 305 17.60 -7.51 11.01
CA HIS A 305 16.25 -7.01 11.17
C HIS A 305 15.36 -7.72 10.15
N THR A 306 14.38 -8.50 10.60
CA THR A 306 13.42 -9.15 9.70
C THR A 306 12.20 -8.27 9.51
N SER A 307 11.76 -8.15 8.27
CA SER A 307 10.56 -7.40 7.89
C SER A 307 9.83 -8.19 6.80
N GLY A 308 8.64 -8.70 7.13
CA GLY A 308 7.98 -9.70 6.30
C GLY A 308 8.88 -10.92 6.09
N ALA A 309 8.98 -11.40 4.85
CA ALA A 309 9.79 -12.57 4.50
C ALA A 309 11.30 -12.31 4.47
N ALA A 310 11.77 -11.06 4.36
CA ALA A 310 13.19 -10.74 4.18
C ALA A 310 13.92 -10.41 5.50
N ALA A 311 15.27 -10.43 5.45
CA ALA A 311 16.12 -10.05 6.58
C ALA A 311 17.21 -9.07 6.13
N PHE A 312 17.41 -8.00 6.89
CA PHE A 312 18.27 -6.87 6.59
C PHE A 312 19.41 -6.79 7.60
N LEU A 313 20.66 -6.93 7.16
CA LEU A 313 21.81 -6.90 8.03
C LEU A 313 22.11 -5.47 8.47
N MET A 314 21.96 -5.24 9.76
CA MET A 314 22.35 -4.01 10.43
C MET A 314 23.69 -4.21 11.13
N LEU A 315 24.60 -3.28 10.93
CA LEU A 315 25.88 -3.22 11.65
C LEU A 315 25.80 -2.14 12.72
N LYS A 316 26.31 -2.43 13.93
CA LYS A 316 26.37 -1.43 15.02
C LYS A 316 27.23 -0.24 14.64
N ASP A 317 28.38 -0.50 14.03
CA ASP A 317 29.21 0.47 13.34
C ASP A 317 29.09 0.19 11.82
N LYS A 318 28.53 1.13 11.08
CA LYS A 318 28.27 1.00 9.64
C LYS A 318 29.57 0.77 8.84
N ASP A 319 30.69 1.26 9.35
CA ASP A 319 31.99 1.18 8.70
C ASP A 319 32.79 -0.06 9.11
N ASP A 320 32.25 -0.94 9.95
CA ASP A 320 32.92 -2.18 10.41
C ASP A 320 32.99 -3.23 9.28
N LYS A 321 33.94 -3.02 8.37
CA LYS A 321 34.22 -3.94 7.24
C LYS A 321 34.66 -5.33 7.74
N THR A 322 35.28 -5.42 8.92
CA THR A 322 35.72 -6.69 9.50
C THR A 322 34.53 -7.55 9.89
N THR A 323 33.55 -6.99 10.60
CA THR A 323 32.31 -7.70 10.94
C THR A 323 31.51 -8.05 9.67
N LEU A 324 31.39 -7.13 8.70
CA LEU A 324 30.72 -7.43 7.42
C LEU A 324 31.38 -8.60 6.69
N THR A 325 32.71 -8.62 6.60
CA THR A 325 33.46 -9.72 5.97
C THR A 325 33.23 -11.03 6.71
N LYS A 326 33.24 -11.00 8.07
CA LYS A 326 32.93 -12.18 8.88
C LYS A 326 31.54 -12.72 8.60
N VAL A 327 30.52 -11.85 8.50
CA VAL A 327 29.14 -12.28 8.16
C VAL A 327 29.06 -12.86 6.75
N ARG A 328 29.71 -12.25 5.75
CA ARG A 328 29.75 -12.79 4.38
C ARG A 328 30.37 -14.20 4.32
N ASN A 329 31.51 -14.38 5.01
CA ASN A 329 32.16 -15.69 5.07
C ASN A 329 31.24 -16.72 5.75
N LEU A 330 30.63 -16.35 6.88
CA LEU A 330 29.64 -17.19 7.54
C LEU A 330 28.51 -17.64 6.59
N LEU A 331 27.92 -16.73 5.83
CA LEU A 331 26.85 -17.02 4.87
C LEU A 331 27.34 -17.93 3.71
N ASN A 332 28.55 -17.71 3.24
CA ASN A 332 29.19 -18.54 2.19
C ASN A 332 29.52 -19.96 2.66
N ASP A 333 29.88 -20.12 3.94
CA ASP A 333 30.27 -21.39 4.54
C ASP A 333 29.07 -22.21 5.03
N LEU A 334 27.84 -21.69 4.95
CA LEU A 334 26.64 -22.43 5.30
C LEU A 334 26.48 -23.69 4.43
N PRO A 335 25.89 -24.78 4.97
CA PRO A 335 25.55 -25.95 4.18
C PRO A 335 24.74 -25.58 2.92
N ALA A 336 25.01 -26.24 1.80
CA ALA A 336 24.35 -25.98 0.52
C ALA A 336 22.80 -26.02 0.61
N GLN A 337 22.26 -26.88 1.50
CA GLN A 337 20.83 -26.98 1.77
C GLN A 337 20.24 -25.72 2.37
N GLN A 338 21.01 -24.96 3.18
CA GLN A 338 20.58 -23.69 3.74
C GLN A 338 20.83 -22.53 2.76
N ARG A 339 21.98 -22.51 2.08
CA ARG A 339 22.33 -21.46 1.11
C ARG A 339 21.32 -21.32 -0.05
N LYS A 340 20.70 -22.41 -0.49
CA LYS A 340 19.70 -22.38 -1.56
C LYS A 340 18.35 -21.79 -1.17
N LEU A 341 18.11 -21.54 0.14
CA LEU A 341 16.83 -21.03 0.63
C LEU A 341 16.70 -19.51 0.51
N PHE A 342 17.79 -18.82 0.18
CA PHE A 342 17.81 -17.37 -0.01
C PHE A 342 18.95 -16.96 -0.93
N ARG A 343 18.87 -15.76 -1.46
CA ARG A 343 20.00 -15.08 -2.06
C ARG A 343 20.48 -13.92 -1.20
N VAL A 344 21.76 -13.60 -1.23
CA VAL A 344 22.31 -12.39 -0.64
C VAL A 344 22.14 -11.25 -1.62
N VAL A 345 21.49 -10.18 -1.17
CA VAL A 345 21.32 -8.93 -1.92
C VAL A 345 22.37 -7.94 -1.42
N GLU A 346 23.33 -7.62 -2.26
CA GLU A 346 24.43 -6.74 -1.90
C GLU A 346 24.02 -5.26 -1.92
N ARG A 347 24.80 -4.41 -1.23
CA ARG A 347 24.52 -2.98 -1.10
C ARG A 347 24.24 -2.27 -2.44
N SER A 348 25.03 -2.59 -3.48
CA SER A 348 24.85 -2.00 -4.80
C SER A 348 23.48 -2.30 -5.45
N GLU A 349 22.93 -3.48 -5.20
CA GLU A 349 21.58 -3.85 -5.66
C GLU A 349 20.52 -3.17 -4.80
N LEU A 350 20.73 -3.12 -3.46
CA LEU A 350 19.85 -2.40 -2.54
C LEU A 350 19.78 -0.89 -2.85
N ASP A 351 20.90 -0.29 -3.24
CA ASP A 351 20.94 1.11 -3.68
C ASP A 351 20.13 1.33 -4.95
N ARG A 352 20.28 0.41 -5.92
CA ARG A 352 19.59 0.51 -7.22
C ARG A 352 18.06 0.42 -7.08
N ILE A 353 17.56 -0.34 -6.09
CA ILE A 353 16.11 -0.49 -5.85
C ILE A 353 15.58 0.44 -4.75
N GLY A 354 16.42 1.33 -4.23
CA GLY A 354 16.02 2.36 -3.27
C GLY A 354 15.60 1.85 -1.89
N THR A 355 16.30 0.83 -1.37
CA THR A 355 16.07 0.27 -0.03
C THR A 355 16.73 1.11 1.07
N ASP A 356 16.47 0.80 2.35
CA ASP A 356 17.09 1.44 3.52
C ASP A 356 18.63 1.58 3.36
N PRO A 357 19.17 2.80 3.35
CA PRO A 357 20.60 3.04 3.16
C PRO A 357 21.47 2.57 4.34
N ASN A 358 20.87 2.20 5.46
CA ASN A 358 21.60 1.72 6.66
C ASN A 358 21.91 0.22 6.61
N VAL A 359 21.33 -0.51 5.67
CA VAL A 359 21.50 -1.96 5.52
C VAL A 359 22.81 -2.29 4.82
N ALA A 360 23.62 -3.17 5.39
CA ALA A 360 24.88 -3.61 4.80
C ALA A 360 24.68 -4.62 3.66
N LEU A 361 23.76 -5.56 3.83
CA LEU A 361 23.25 -6.52 2.84
C LEU A 361 21.88 -7.04 3.30
N ALA A 362 21.15 -7.72 2.42
CA ALA A 362 19.90 -8.36 2.79
C ALA A 362 19.88 -9.84 2.37
N LEU A 363 19.05 -10.62 3.04
CA LEU A 363 18.71 -11.99 2.65
C LEU A 363 17.29 -11.96 2.05
N ALA A 364 17.19 -12.23 0.76
CA ALA A 364 15.94 -12.40 0.04
C ALA A 364 15.63 -13.89 -0.08
N PRO A 365 14.64 -14.42 0.65
CA PRO A 365 14.31 -15.83 0.60
C PRO A 365 13.64 -16.21 -0.73
N ILE A 366 13.70 -17.51 -1.05
CA ILE A 366 12.88 -18.08 -2.10
C ILE A 366 11.41 -18.17 -1.64
N GLU A 367 10.48 -18.37 -2.56
CA GLU A 367 9.08 -18.61 -2.23
C GLU A 367 8.94 -19.79 -1.25
N GLY A 368 8.01 -19.69 -0.33
CA GLY A 368 7.77 -20.70 0.71
C GLY A 368 8.59 -20.53 1.98
N ILE A 369 9.59 -19.64 2.00
CA ILE A 369 10.46 -19.38 3.16
C ILE A 369 10.24 -17.95 3.67
N ALA A 370 10.03 -17.80 4.97
CA ALA A 370 10.01 -16.50 5.65
C ALA A 370 11.18 -16.38 6.64
N MET A 371 11.70 -15.18 6.85
CA MET A 371 12.73 -14.93 7.86
C MET A 371 12.10 -14.68 9.24
N SER A 372 12.76 -15.10 10.29
CA SER A 372 12.32 -14.90 11.67
C SER A 372 13.39 -14.28 12.56
N ASN A 373 12.94 -13.57 13.61
CA ASN A 373 13.83 -12.88 14.57
C ASN A 373 14.41 -13.80 15.66
N ALA A 374 14.18 -15.12 15.59
CA ALA A 374 14.65 -16.02 16.63
C ALA A 374 16.19 -16.01 16.75
N LEU A 375 16.68 -16.03 18.00
CA LEU A 375 18.11 -16.03 18.35
C LEU A 375 18.62 -17.41 18.75
N THR A 376 17.73 -18.34 19.09
CA THR A 376 18.06 -19.65 19.63
C THR A 376 17.23 -20.74 18.98
N GLY A 377 17.64 -21.99 19.12
CA GLY A 377 16.97 -23.18 18.60
C GLY A 377 17.36 -23.50 17.16
N GLU A 378 16.48 -24.21 16.46
CA GLU A 378 16.72 -24.60 15.07
C GLU A 378 16.67 -23.38 14.14
N VAL A 379 17.61 -23.37 13.18
CA VAL A 379 17.69 -22.31 12.16
C VAL A 379 16.51 -22.35 11.19
N LEU A 380 16.10 -23.56 10.79
CA LEU A 380 14.95 -23.79 9.90
C LEU A 380 13.85 -24.49 10.70
N ARG A 381 12.65 -23.95 10.64
CA ARG A 381 11.47 -24.43 11.37
C ARG A 381 10.27 -24.52 10.44
N PRO A 382 9.34 -25.46 10.68
CA PRO A 382 8.05 -25.44 10.01
C PRO A 382 7.33 -24.10 10.24
N ALA A 383 6.62 -23.62 9.22
CA ALA A 383 5.70 -22.50 9.25
C ALA A 383 4.48 -22.81 8.40
N SER A 384 3.44 -22.01 8.49
CA SER A 384 2.21 -22.13 7.69
C SER A 384 1.55 -20.78 7.50
N GLY A 385 0.54 -20.72 6.63
CA GLY A 385 -0.13 -19.49 6.24
C GLY A 385 0.60 -18.81 5.09
N GLY A 386 0.46 -17.49 5.01
CA GLY A 386 1.12 -16.69 3.97
C GLY A 386 1.90 -15.52 4.57
N THR A 387 2.74 -14.92 3.75
CA THR A 387 3.46 -13.69 4.09
C THR A 387 3.84 -12.90 2.85
N HIS A 388 4.26 -11.68 3.07
CA HIS A 388 4.76 -10.72 2.10
C HIS A 388 6.15 -10.21 2.53
N GLY A 389 6.70 -9.15 1.90
CA GLY A 389 8.02 -8.62 2.24
C GLY A 389 9.17 -9.26 1.45
N PHE A 390 8.85 -10.06 0.44
CA PHE A 390 9.82 -10.64 -0.47
C PHE A 390 10.48 -9.59 -1.36
N PHE A 391 11.58 -9.98 -2.00
CA PHE A 391 12.19 -9.17 -3.05
C PHE A 391 11.21 -9.10 -4.25
N PRO A 392 10.96 -7.89 -4.84
CA PRO A 392 9.84 -7.69 -5.75
C PRO A 392 10.15 -8.09 -7.22
N ASP A 393 10.73 -9.26 -7.44
CA ASP A 393 11.17 -9.74 -8.76
C ASP A 393 10.38 -10.94 -9.31
N PHE A 394 9.30 -11.35 -8.65
CA PHE A 394 8.44 -12.44 -9.13
C PHE A 394 6.94 -12.11 -8.99
N ALA A 395 6.10 -12.85 -9.74
CA ALA A 395 4.69 -12.49 -9.95
C ALA A 395 3.84 -12.52 -8.65
N HIS A 396 4.03 -13.52 -7.78
CA HIS A 396 3.17 -13.69 -6.61
C HIS A 396 3.27 -12.53 -5.59
N ILE A 397 4.40 -11.80 -5.60
CA ILE A 397 4.56 -10.64 -4.71
C ILE A 397 4.12 -9.31 -5.34
N GLN A 398 3.78 -9.32 -6.64
CA GLN A 398 3.21 -8.15 -7.29
C GLN A 398 1.80 -7.88 -6.76
N THR A 399 1.48 -6.62 -6.58
CA THR A 399 0.16 -6.17 -6.17
C THR A 399 -0.71 -5.75 -7.35
N GLY A 400 -1.96 -5.37 -7.08
CA GLY A 400 -2.95 -5.00 -8.07
C GLY A 400 -3.07 -3.49 -8.29
N PHE A 401 -3.64 -3.12 -9.44
CA PHE A 401 -4.01 -1.76 -9.78
C PHE A 401 -5.21 -1.75 -10.72
N ILE A 402 -6.20 -0.93 -10.40
CA ILE A 402 -7.34 -0.59 -11.24
C ILE A 402 -7.58 0.92 -11.14
N ALA A 403 -7.75 1.61 -12.26
CA ALA A 403 -8.20 3.00 -12.29
C ALA A 403 -9.42 3.12 -13.21
N ALA A 404 -10.49 3.78 -12.75
CA ALA A 404 -11.71 3.95 -13.52
C ALA A 404 -12.36 5.32 -13.29
N GLY A 405 -13.12 5.80 -14.28
CA GLY A 405 -13.83 7.08 -14.23
C GLY A 405 -13.02 8.24 -14.81
N GLY A 406 -13.57 9.43 -14.72
CA GLY A 406 -12.92 10.67 -15.17
C GLY A 406 -12.24 10.58 -16.54
N ASN A 407 -10.96 10.94 -16.59
CA ASN A 407 -10.14 10.96 -17.80
C ASN A 407 -9.37 9.63 -18.05
N VAL A 408 -9.78 8.52 -17.42
CA VAL A 408 -9.16 7.19 -17.59
C VAL A 408 -9.68 6.48 -18.84
N GLN A 409 -8.82 5.76 -19.56
CA GLN A 409 -9.21 4.89 -20.68
C GLN A 409 -10.11 3.74 -20.16
N LYS A 410 -10.79 3.03 -21.08
CA LYS A 410 -11.66 1.91 -20.73
C LYS A 410 -11.17 0.62 -21.35
N GLY A 411 -11.27 -0.48 -20.58
CA GLY A 411 -10.96 -1.82 -21.05
C GLY A 411 -9.52 -2.00 -21.51
N LYS A 412 -8.56 -1.32 -20.84
CA LYS A 412 -7.13 -1.44 -21.13
C LYS A 412 -6.42 -2.17 -20.00
N THR A 413 -5.40 -2.92 -20.39
CA THR A 413 -4.52 -3.63 -19.45
C THR A 413 -3.09 -3.14 -19.61
N ILE A 414 -2.41 -2.89 -18.50
CA ILE A 414 -0.99 -2.59 -18.40
C ILE A 414 -0.29 -3.87 -17.93
N THR A 415 0.76 -4.29 -18.62
CA THR A 415 1.47 -5.52 -18.25
C THR A 415 2.16 -5.41 -16.89
N LEU A 416 2.90 -4.30 -16.66
CA LEU A 416 3.62 -4.08 -15.42
C LEU A 416 3.88 -2.59 -15.21
N MET A 417 3.62 -2.09 -14.01
CA MET A 417 4.00 -0.74 -13.54
C MET A 417 4.62 -0.83 -12.14
N GLY A 418 5.11 0.27 -11.61
CA GLY A 418 5.59 0.36 -10.24
C GLY A 418 4.58 1.04 -9.32
N LEU A 419 4.65 0.80 -8.01
CA LEU A 419 3.86 1.54 -7.02
C LEU A 419 4.16 3.04 -7.06
N GLU A 420 5.42 3.38 -7.35
CA GLU A 420 5.92 4.75 -7.50
C GLU A 420 5.22 5.53 -8.61
N ASP A 421 4.61 4.84 -9.59
CA ASP A 421 3.95 5.45 -10.75
C ASP A 421 2.52 5.94 -10.44
N ILE A 422 1.97 5.59 -9.27
CA ILE A 422 0.62 6.01 -8.87
C ILE A 422 0.59 7.50 -8.52
N ALA A 423 1.60 8.01 -7.81
CA ALA A 423 1.64 9.41 -7.43
C ALA A 423 1.66 10.39 -8.62
N PRO A 424 2.48 10.21 -9.67
CA PRO A 424 2.44 11.08 -10.85
C PRO A 424 1.11 10.99 -11.63
N LEU A 425 0.43 9.83 -11.61
CA LEU A 425 -0.90 9.70 -12.19
C LEU A 425 -1.91 10.58 -11.43
N VAL A 426 -1.95 10.50 -10.11
CA VAL A 426 -2.83 11.31 -9.25
C VAL A 426 -2.53 12.80 -9.42
N ALA A 427 -1.25 13.17 -9.41
CA ALA A 427 -0.82 14.55 -9.62
C ALA A 427 -1.30 15.09 -10.99
N ARG A 428 -1.22 14.28 -12.04
CA ARG A 428 -1.72 14.65 -13.37
C ARG A 428 -3.24 14.80 -13.40
N LEU A 429 -3.98 13.88 -12.74
CA LEU A 429 -5.44 13.91 -12.71
C LEU A 429 -5.98 15.16 -12.00
N LEU A 430 -5.33 15.58 -10.91
CA LEU A 430 -5.72 16.76 -10.12
C LEU A 430 -4.96 18.03 -10.51
N ASN A 431 -4.16 17.99 -11.56
CA ASN A 431 -3.32 19.11 -12.03
C ASN A 431 -2.46 19.72 -10.91
N LEU A 432 -1.81 18.88 -10.10
CA LEU A 432 -0.97 19.31 -9.00
C LEU A 432 0.44 19.71 -9.50
N ASN A 433 1.01 20.72 -8.87
CA ASN A 433 2.44 21.00 -8.98
C ASN A 433 3.22 20.02 -8.09
N PHE A 434 3.44 18.83 -8.61
CA PHE A 434 4.06 17.71 -7.89
C PHE A 434 4.99 16.93 -8.82
N THR A 435 6.18 16.64 -8.33
CA THR A 435 7.16 15.80 -9.03
C THR A 435 7.44 14.56 -8.19
N ALA A 436 7.10 13.38 -8.70
CA ALA A 436 7.46 12.11 -8.11
C ALA A 436 8.98 11.87 -8.29
N PRO A 437 9.75 11.60 -7.21
CA PRO A 437 11.19 11.44 -7.33
C PRO A 437 11.65 10.23 -8.17
N ASP A 438 10.88 9.14 -8.14
CA ASP A 438 11.23 7.88 -8.77
C ASP A 438 10.14 7.37 -9.73
N GLY A 439 8.90 7.86 -9.59
CA GLY A 439 7.76 7.46 -10.41
C GLY A 439 7.63 8.25 -11.71
N ILE A 440 6.97 7.65 -12.69
CA ILE A 440 6.64 8.27 -13.97
C ILE A 440 5.13 8.26 -14.22
N LEU A 441 4.65 9.19 -15.04
CA LEU A 441 3.28 9.09 -15.55
C LEU A 441 3.22 7.94 -16.56
N TYR A 442 2.73 6.79 -16.10
CA TYR A 442 2.72 5.58 -16.92
C TYR A 442 1.81 5.76 -18.14
N PRO A 443 2.31 5.46 -19.36
CA PRO A 443 1.55 5.68 -20.60
C PRO A 443 0.39 4.70 -20.73
N GLY A 444 -0.71 5.14 -21.37
CA GLY A 444 -1.85 4.28 -21.67
C GLY A 444 -2.94 4.24 -20.60
N ILE A 445 -2.80 4.93 -19.48
CA ILE A 445 -3.86 5.03 -18.45
C ILE A 445 -4.84 6.12 -18.80
N LEU A 446 -4.36 7.31 -19.15
CA LEU A 446 -5.21 8.46 -19.45
C LEU A 446 -5.67 8.50 -20.92
N LYS A 447 -6.86 9.05 -21.15
CA LYS A 447 -7.33 9.41 -22.50
C LYS A 447 -6.36 10.44 -23.10
N LYS A 448 -6.23 10.40 -24.43
CA LYS A 448 -5.41 11.37 -25.18
C LYS A 448 -6.13 12.71 -25.31
#